data_2130b615156b2edf235dd803efd42ae7
#
_entry.id   2130b615156b2edf235dd803efd42ae7
#
_cell.length_a   1.000
_cell.length_b   1.000
_cell.length_c   1.000
_cell.angle_alpha   90.00
_cell.angle_beta   90.00
_cell.angle_gamma   90.00
#
_symmetry.space_group_name_H-M   'P 1'
#
loop_
_entity.id
_entity.type
_entity.pdbx_description
1 polymer ?
#
loop_
_entity_poly.entity_id
_entity_poly.type
_entity_poly.pdbx_seq_one_letter_code
_entity_poly.pdbx_strand_id
1 'polypeptide(L)'
;SGVIMKKLFLLSLMLMMPMFAQASVTGVQLDSIQADASDKASLQRGMKTYVNYCLGCHTSEYQRYIRAAEDLHMPPELVVEHLIFSGQKVGEQMTNAMDPKLAANWFGAAPPDLTNEVNLRGADWVYTYLRSFYADDSRPYGVNNVVFPSVGMPNVLSELQGVQSKTCGQVTEYDAHGAAVIDSLTGKPMTVESCEILSVAQGSGS
;
A
#
# COMPACT_ATOMS: atom_id res chain seq x y z
N SER A 1 -4.78 -21.82 55.68
CA SER A 1 -5.31 -22.05 54.31
C SER A 1 -5.36 -20.75 53.46
N GLY A 2 -5.52 -19.57 54.05
CA GLY A 2 -5.62 -18.31 53.34
C GLY A 2 -4.35 -17.82 52.60
N VAL A 3 -3.18 -18.21 53.06
CA VAL A 3 -1.88 -17.79 52.46
C VAL A 3 -1.56 -18.58 51.20
N ILE A 4 -1.98 -19.84 51.12
CA ILE A 4 -1.80 -20.71 49.95
C ILE A 4 -2.71 -20.25 48.83
N MET A 5 -3.97 -19.90 49.12
CA MET A 5 -4.94 -19.39 48.14
C MET A 5 -4.48 -18.04 47.56
N LYS A 6 -3.93 -17.12 48.37
CA LYS A 6 -3.37 -15.84 47.89
C LYS A 6 -2.17 -16.02 46.96
N LYS A 7 -1.28 -16.98 47.27
CA LYS A 7 -0.14 -17.30 46.42
C LYS A 7 -0.55 -17.95 45.11
N LEU A 8 -1.57 -18.81 45.11
CA LEU A 8 -2.09 -19.40 43.89
C LEU A 8 -2.80 -18.36 42.99
N PHE A 9 -3.50 -17.38 43.60
CA PHE A 9 -4.15 -16.31 42.86
C PHE A 9 -3.14 -15.36 42.21
N LEU A 10 -2.04 -15.04 42.90
CA LEU A 10 -0.93 -14.23 42.35
C LEU A 10 -0.17 -14.98 41.24
N LEU A 11 -0.02 -16.30 41.36
CA LEU A 11 0.63 -17.10 40.31
C LEU A 11 -0.26 -17.22 39.06
N SER A 12 -1.58 -17.31 39.21
CA SER A 12 -2.56 -17.32 38.11
C SER A 12 -2.62 -15.97 37.38
N LEU A 13 -2.48 -14.84 38.08
CA LEU A 13 -2.47 -13.51 37.48
C LEU A 13 -1.20 -13.24 36.66
N MET A 14 -0.08 -13.88 37.02
CA MET A 14 1.18 -13.76 36.30
C MET A 14 1.24 -14.58 34.99
N LEU A 15 0.35 -15.59 34.85
CA LEU A 15 0.21 -16.41 33.62
C LEU A 15 -0.71 -15.76 32.55
N MET A 16 -1.44 -14.69 32.90
CA MET A 16 -2.26 -13.93 31.96
C MET A 16 -1.56 -12.70 31.36
N MET A 17 -0.24 -12.74 31.19
CA MET A 17 0.41 -11.75 30.32
C MET A 17 -0.11 -11.96 28.90
N PRO A 18 -0.74 -10.94 28.27
CA PRO A 18 -1.09 -11.04 26.86
C PRO A 18 0.23 -11.25 26.11
N MET A 19 0.34 -12.38 25.42
CA MET A 19 1.30 -12.52 24.34
C MET A 19 0.91 -11.47 23.28
N PHE A 20 1.60 -10.36 23.29
CA PHE A 20 1.60 -9.49 22.12
C PHE A 20 2.18 -10.34 20.99
N ALA A 21 1.28 -10.90 20.17
CA ALA A 21 1.65 -11.43 18.88
C ALA A 21 2.24 -10.25 18.10
N GLN A 22 3.55 -10.17 18.05
CA GLN A 22 4.22 -9.31 17.07
C GLN A 22 3.87 -9.92 15.73
N ALA A 23 2.95 -9.29 15.03
CA ALA A 23 2.76 -9.54 13.63
C ALA A 23 4.13 -9.34 12.99
N SER A 24 4.70 -10.41 12.44
CA SER A 24 5.93 -10.34 11.67
C SER A 24 5.66 -9.38 10.52
N VAL A 25 6.15 -8.17 10.64
CA VAL A 25 6.32 -7.29 9.49
C VAL A 25 7.23 -8.09 8.57
N THR A 26 6.74 -8.47 7.40
CA THR A 26 7.58 -8.99 6.32
C THR A 26 8.77 -8.05 6.28
N GLY A 27 10.01 -8.57 6.36
CA GLY A 27 11.25 -7.77 6.51
C GLY A 27 11.57 -6.87 5.30
N VAL A 28 10.53 -6.38 4.62
CA VAL A 28 10.61 -5.45 3.48
C VAL A 28 10.74 -4.04 4.04
N GLN A 29 11.85 -3.37 3.70
CA GLN A 29 12.03 -1.96 4.00
C GLN A 29 11.02 -1.13 3.18
N LEU A 30 10.17 -0.36 3.87
CA LEU A 30 9.23 0.53 3.21
C LEU A 30 9.93 1.84 2.80
N ASP A 31 9.60 2.33 1.61
CA ASP A 31 9.94 3.68 1.18
C ASP A 31 9.16 4.70 2.02
N SER A 32 9.82 5.71 2.52
CA SER A 32 9.13 6.78 3.25
C SER A 32 8.60 7.83 2.31
N ILE A 33 7.33 8.23 2.51
CA ILE A 33 6.71 9.34 1.79
C ILE A 33 6.27 10.43 2.75
N GLN A 34 6.62 11.67 2.41
CA GLN A 34 6.11 12.86 3.09
C GLN A 34 5.16 13.60 2.15
N ALA A 35 3.85 13.32 2.30
CA ALA A 35 2.85 14.01 1.50
C ALA A 35 2.70 15.46 1.97
N ASP A 36 2.88 16.43 1.06
CA ASP A 36 2.62 17.83 1.34
C ASP A 36 1.17 18.17 1.01
N ALA A 37 0.35 18.32 2.05
CA ALA A 37 -1.07 18.71 1.91
C ALA A 37 -1.26 20.13 1.37
N SER A 38 -0.22 20.97 1.33
CA SER A 38 -0.26 22.32 0.77
C SER A 38 0.01 22.36 -0.73
N ASP A 39 0.72 21.35 -1.30
CA ASP A 39 0.92 21.23 -2.75
C ASP A 39 -0.34 20.74 -3.47
N LYS A 40 -1.29 21.68 -3.66
CA LYS A 40 -2.55 21.36 -4.32
C LYS A 40 -2.37 20.86 -5.75
N ALA A 41 -1.36 21.34 -6.46
CA ALA A 41 -1.09 20.90 -7.83
C ALA A 41 -0.69 19.42 -7.88
N SER A 42 0.14 18.95 -6.94
CA SER A 42 0.49 17.54 -6.82
C SER A 42 -0.73 16.69 -6.45
N LEU A 43 -1.53 17.14 -5.48
CA LEU A 43 -2.73 16.42 -5.06
C LEU A 43 -3.79 16.35 -6.16
N GLN A 44 -3.96 17.40 -6.97
CA GLN A 44 -4.86 17.39 -8.14
C GLN A 44 -4.39 16.38 -9.19
N ARG A 45 -3.08 16.29 -9.48
CA ARG A 45 -2.52 15.23 -10.33
C ARG A 45 -2.77 13.85 -9.76
N GLY A 46 -2.62 13.68 -8.44
CA GLY A 46 -2.94 12.44 -7.74
C GLY A 46 -4.41 12.04 -7.88
N MET A 47 -5.33 13.00 -7.72
CA MET A 47 -6.77 12.78 -7.93
C MET A 47 -7.05 12.33 -9.36
N LYS A 48 -6.44 12.98 -10.37
CA LYS A 48 -6.57 12.56 -11.76
C LYS A 48 -6.04 11.14 -11.97
N THR A 49 -4.90 10.81 -11.41
CA THR A 49 -4.33 9.45 -11.49
C THR A 49 -5.25 8.43 -10.83
N TYR A 50 -5.78 8.72 -9.64
CA TYR A 50 -6.73 7.86 -8.96
C TYR A 50 -7.98 7.58 -9.80
N VAL A 51 -8.60 8.61 -10.35
CA VAL A 51 -9.81 8.45 -11.17
C VAL A 51 -9.54 7.64 -12.43
N ASN A 52 -8.39 7.83 -13.07
CA ASN A 52 -8.09 7.14 -14.34
C ASN A 52 -7.59 5.69 -14.16
N TYR A 53 -6.87 5.38 -13.08
CA TYR A 53 -6.18 4.10 -12.91
C TYR A 53 -6.77 3.23 -11.78
N CYS A 54 -7.44 3.82 -10.79
CA CYS A 54 -7.86 3.09 -9.60
C CYS A 54 -9.38 2.97 -9.48
N LEU A 55 -10.13 4.05 -9.74
CA LEU A 55 -11.57 4.14 -9.49
C LEU A 55 -12.38 3.11 -10.30
N GLY A 56 -11.90 2.67 -11.45
CA GLY A 56 -12.57 1.63 -12.25
C GLY A 56 -12.73 0.29 -11.51
N CYS A 57 -11.83 0.00 -10.56
CA CYS A 57 -11.85 -1.22 -9.74
C CYS A 57 -12.10 -0.93 -8.26
N HIS A 58 -11.57 0.16 -7.72
CA HIS A 58 -11.64 0.51 -6.31
C HIS A 58 -12.56 1.69 -6.07
N THR A 59 -13.58 1.52 -5.25
CA THR A 59 -14.40 2.62 -4.77
C THR A 59 -13.65 3.46 -3.72
N SER A 60 -14.10 4.70 -3.51
CA SER A 60 -13.93 5.50 -2.30
C SER A 60 -15.32 5.96 -1.87
N GLU A 61 -16.15 4.99 -1.44
CA GLU A 61 -17.58 5.20 -1.27
C GLU A 61 -17.97 6.17 -0.15
N TYR A 62 -17.04 6.43 0.79
CA TYR A 62 -17.25 7.42 1.83
C TYR A 62 -16.68 8.79 1.47
N GLN A 63 -16.10 8.95 0.26
CA GLN A 63 -15.63 10.21 -0.31
C GLN A 63 -16.62 10.69 -1.39
N ARG A 64 -16.92 12.00 -1.41
CA ARG A 64 -17.72 12.63 -2.47
C ARG A 64 -16.83 13.45 -3.39
N TYR A 65 -17.16 13.51 -4.66
CA TYR A 65 -16.42 14.33 -5.63
C TYR A 65 -16.37 15.80 -5.23
N ILE A 66 -17.51 16.38 -4.76
CA ILE A 66 -17.54 17.77 -4.33
C ILE A 66 -16.59 18.05 -3.16
N ARG A 67 -16.49 17.12 -2.20
CA ARG A 67 -15.58 17.28 -1.07
C ARG A 67 -14.12 17.24 -1.51
N ALA A 68 -13.77 16.31 -2.41
CA ALA A 68 -12.44 16.27 -3.00
C ALA A 68 -12.13 17.54 -3.80
N ALA A 69 -13.10 18.06 -4.55
CA ALA A 69 -12.95 19.32 -5.27
C ALA A 69 -12.62 20.50 -4.34
N GLU A 70 -13.39 20.64 -3.26
CA GLU A 70 -13.19 21.70 -2.25
C GLU A 70 -11.82 21.59 -1.57
N ASP A 71 -11.44 20.41 -1.09
CA ASP A 71 -10.17 20.16 -0.40
C ASP A 71 -8.95 20.39 -1.32
N LEU A 72 -9.12 20.16 -2.61
CA LEU A 72 -8.08 20.32 -3.62
C LEU A 72 -8.13 21.66 -4.35
N HIS A 73 -9.05 22.55 -3.99
CA HIS A 73 -9.26 23.85 -4.63
C HIS A 73 -9.52 23.74 -6.16
N MET A 74 -10.28 22.74 -6.55
CA MET A 74 -10.71 22.54 -7.95
C MET A 74 -12.12 23.07 -8.15
N PRO A 75 -12.40 23.87 -9.18
CA PRO A 75 -13.77 24.25 -9.54
C PRO A 75 -14.63 22.99 -9.80
N PRO A 76 -15.82 22.85 -9.19
CA PRO A 76 -16.68 21.69 -9.35
C PRO A 76 -16.99 21.35 -10.83
N GLU A 77 -17.09 22.37 -11.67
CA GLU A 77 -17.38 22.25 -13.10
C GLU A 77 -16.26 21.48 -13.82
N LEU A 78 -14.99 21.77 -13.46
CA LEU A 78 -13.84 21.04 -14.02
C LEU A 78 -13.77 19.60 -13.52
N VAL A 79 -14.20 19.36 -12.27
CA VAL A 79 -14.28 18.00 -11.75
C VAL A 79 -15.34 17.19 -12.51
N VAL A 80 -16.52 17.77 -12.78
CA VAL A 80 -17.56 17.13 -13.58
C VAL A 80 -17.06 16.83 -15.00
N GLU A 81 -16.41 17.80 -15.66
CA GLU A 81 -15.96 17.67 -17.02
C GLU A 81 -14.78 16.67 -17.19
N HIS A 82 -13.85 16.65 -16.23
CA HIS A 82 -12.56 15.97 -16.42
C HIS A 82 -12.30 14.78 -15.50
N LEU A 83 -13.13 14.57 -14.46
CA LEU A 83 -12.90 13.54 -13.46
C LEU A 83 -14.13 12.67 -13.16
N ILE A 84 -15.30 12.95 -13.73
CA ILE A 84 -16.51 12.14 -13.54
C ILE A 84 -16.91 11.53 -14.89
N PHE A 85 -16.40 10.34 -15.17
CA PHE A 85 -16.66 9.65 -16.45
C PHE A 85 -17.88 8.71 -16.40
N SER A 86 -18.41 8.46 -15.19
CA SER A 86 -19.52 7.53 -14.94
C SER A 86 -20.91 8.14 -15.09
N GLY A 87 -21.01 9.45 -15.37
CA GLY A 87 -22.27 10.19 -15.39
C GLY A 87 -22.83 10.53 -14.01
N GLN A 88 -22.10 10.27 -12.94
CA GLN A 88 -22.46 10.66 -11.58
C GLN A 88 -22.45 12.17 -11.40
N LYS A 89 -23.21 12.67 -10.42
CA LYS A 89 -23.20 14.09 -10.05
C LYS A 89 -22.03 14.38 -9.09
N VAL A 90 -21.55 15.61 -9.08
CA VAL A 90 -20.45 16.05 -8.22
C VAL A 90 -20.72 15.83 -6.72
N GLY A 91 -21.98 15.85 -6.28
CA GLY A 91 -22.38 15.56 -4.90
C GLY A 91 -22.46 14.08 -4.57
N GLU A 92 -22.31 13.19 -5.53
CA GLU A 92 -22.37 11.73 -5.31
C GLU A 92 -21.05 11.18 -4.82
N GLN A 93 -21.11 9.96 -4.28
CA GLN A 93 -19.95 9.23 -3.77
C GLN A 93 -19.11 8.70 -4.93
N MET A 94 -17.81 8.51 -4.66
CA MET A 94 -16.85 8.01 -5.65
C MET A 94 -16.93 6.48 -5.74
N THR A 95 -17.94 6.01 -6.45
CA THR A 95 -18.22 4.58 -6.67
C THR A 95 -18.01 4.20 -8.14
N ASN A 96 -17.97 2.90 -8.40
CA ASN A 96 -17.89 2.32 -9.74
C ASN A 96 -18.99 1.27 -9.96
N ALA A 97 -19.04 0.71 -11.17
CA ALA A 97 -20.04 -0.29 -11.56
C ALA A 97 -19.54 -1.75 -11.44
N MET A 98 -18.36 -1.97 -10.86
CA MET A 98 -17.78 -3.31 -10.72
C MET A 98 -18.59 -4.14 -9.71
N ASP A 99 -19.14 -5.27 -10.13
CA ASP A 99 -19.81 -6.21 -9.23
C ASP A 99 -18.77 -6.93 -8.35
N PRO A 100 -18.86 -6.83 -7.00
CA PRO A 100 -17.87 -7.43 -6.12
C PRO A 100 -17.74 -8.96 -6.23
N LYS A 101 -18.81 -9.66 -6.58
CA LYS A 101 -18.78 -11.13 -6.72
C LYS A 101 -18.05 -11.52 -7.99
N LEU A 102 -18.30 -10.80 -9.08
CA LEU A 102 -17.58 -11.03 -10.33
C LEU A 102 -16.12 -10.65 -10.19
N ALA A 103 -15.83 -9.52 -9.54
CA ALA A 103 -14.45 -9.09 -9.26
C ALA A 103 -13.69 -10.12 -8.42
N ALA A 104 -14.32 -10.72 -7.39
CA ALA A 104 -13.70 -11.79 -6.61
C ALA A 104 -13.37 -13.03 -7.45
N ASN A 105 -14.19 -13.36 -8.45
CA ASN A 105 -13.91 -14.44 -9.38
C ASN A 105 -12.72 -14.12 -10.31
N TRP A 106 -12.57 -12.87 -10.71
CA TRP A 106 -11.49 -12.46 -11.60
C TRP A 106 -10.15 -12.33 -10.88
N PHE A 107 -10.14 -11.71 -9.70
CA PHE A 107 -8.92 -11.31 -8.99
C PHE A 107 -8.58 -12.18 -7.78
N GLY A 108 -9.42 -13.18 -7.46
CA GLY A 108 -9.30 -14.00 -6.25
C GLY A 108 -9.89 -13.34 -4.99
N ALA A 109 -10.06 -12.01 -5.01
CA ALA A 109 -10.77 -11.22 -4.00
C ALA A 109 -11.36 -9.97 -4.65
N ALA A 110 -12.45 -9.44 -4.12
CA ALA A 110 -12.97 -8.16 -4.57
C ALA A 110 -11.97 -7.04 -4.23
N PRO A 111 -11.71 -6.08 -5.16
CA PRO A 111 -10.92 -4.91 -4.84
C PRO A 111 -11.52 -4.15 -3.63
N PRO A 112 -10.73 -3.83 -2.60
CA PRO A 112 -11.25 -3.12 -1.44
C PRO A 112 -11.60 -1.67 -1.76
N ASP A 113 -12.52 -1.08 -0.97
CA ASP A 113 -12.73 0.36 -0.94
C ASP A 113 -11.50 1.07 -0.37
N LEU A 114 -11.05 2.14 -1.01
CA LEU A 114 -9.80 2.82 -0.66
C LEU A 114 -9.98 4.02 0.28
N THR A 115 -11.19 4.34 0.73
CA THR A 115 -11.45 5.52 1.56
C THR A 115 -10.53 5.58 2.79
N ASN A 116 -10.28 4.44 3.44
CA ASN A 116 -9.48 4.36 4.67
C ASN A 116 -8.19 3.53 4.56
N GLU A 117 -7.82 3.08 3.37
CA GLU A 117 -6.64 2.19 3.20
C GLU A 117 -5.34 2.83 3.70
N VAL A 118 -5.14 4.13 3.46
CA VAL A 118 -3.95 4.85 3.95
C VAL A 118 -3.95 4.94 5.47
N ASN A 119 -5.11 5.13 6.12
CA ASN A 119 -5.20 5.13 7.58
C ASN A 119 -4.97 3.74 8.18
N LEU A 120 -5.41 2.70 7.49
CA LEU A 120 -5.29 1.31 7.95
C LEU A 120 -3.86 0.78 7.81
N ARG A 121 -3.22 1.02 6.66
CA ARG A 121 -1.91 0.43 6.32
C ARG A 121 -0.74 1.38 6.53
N GLY A 122 -0.99 2.67 6.59
CA GLY A 122 0.04 3.71 6.58
C GLY A 122 0.41 4.17 5.17
N ALA A 123 0.82 5.43 5.06
CA ALA A 123 1.17 6.06 3.78
C ALA A 123 2.40 5.40 3.13
N ASP A 124 3.42 5.09 3.92
CA ASP A 124 4.65 4.45 3.44
C ASP A 124 4.38 3.06 2.85
N TRP A 125 3.47 2.29 3.48
CA TRP A 125 3.07 0.99 2.96
C TRP A 125 2.37 1.11 1.61
N VAL A 126 1.37 1.99 1.49
CA VAL A 126 0.62 2.19 0.22
C VAL A 126 1.54 2.71 -0.87
N TYR A 127 2.43 3.64 -0.53
CA TYR A 127 3.42 4.18 -1.46
C TYR A 127 4.37 3.09 -1.97
N THR A 128 4.94 2.29 -1.07
CA THR A 128 5.84 1.20 -1.44
C THR A 128 5.11 0.12 -2.23
N TYR A 129 3.88 -0.23 -1.82
CA TYR A 129 3.05 -1.21 -2.52
C TYR A 129 2.86 -0.83 -4.00
N LEU A 130 2.46 0.41 -4.27
CA LEU A 130 2.21 0.88 -5.65
C LEU A 130 3.49 0.92 -6.50
N ARG A 131 4.67 0.99 -5.89
CA ARG A 131 5.96 1.07 -6.58
C ARG A 131 6.73 -0.25 -6.66
N SER A 132 6.26 -1.29 -6.00
CA SER A 132 7.00 -2.54 -5.85
C SER A 132 6.40 -3.73 -6.61
N PHE A 133 5.61 -3.46 -7.64
CA PHE A 133 5.20 -4.48 -8.61
C PHE A 133 6.36 -4.88 -9.51
N TYR A 134 6.48 -6.18 -9.79
CA TYR A 134 7.49 -6.73 -10.69
C TYR A 134 6.90 -7.84 -11.57
N ALA A 135 7.55 -8.11 -12.71
CA ALA A 135 7.16 -9.19 -13.63
C ALA A 135 7.35 -10.56 -12.95
N ASP A 136 6.31 -11.39 -12.99
CA ASP A 136 6.30 -12.75 -12.45
C ASP A 136 5.35 -13.61 -13.28
N ASP A 137 5.91 -14.36 -14.23
CA ASP A 137 5.15 -15.20 -15.17
C ASP A 137 4.44 -16.38 -14.49
N SER A 138 4.76 -16.67 -13.23
CA SER A 138 4.04 -17.67 -12.43
C SER A 138 2.66 -17.19 -11.94
N ARG A 139 2.38 -15.90 -12.08
CA ARG A 139 1.14 -15.27 -11.59
C ARG A 139 0.12 -15.05 -12.72
N PRO A 140 -1.20 -15.12 -12.43
CA PRO A 140 -2.26 -14.99 -13.44
C PRO A 140 -2.19 -13.71 -14.27
N TYR A 141 -1.73 -12.60 -13.69
CA TYR A 141 -1.60 -11.31 -14.37
C TYR A 141 -0.16 -10.96 -14.76
N GLY A 142 0.76 -11.96 -14.70
CA GLY A 142 2.16 -11.77 -15.08
C GLY A 142 2.94 -10.85 -14.12
N VAL A 143 2.39 -10.55 -12.94
CA VAL A 143 3.01 -9.65 -11.96
C VAL A 143 2.85 -10.13 -10.53
N ASN A 144 3.78 -9.74 -9.67
CA ASN A 144 3.71 -9.92 -8.23
C ASN A 144 4.15 -8.64 -7.52
N ASN A 145 4.13 -8.61 -6.20
CA ASN A 145 4.47 -7.43 -5.43
C ASN A 145 5.38 -7.78 -4.25
N VAL A 146 6.39 -6.95 -3.98
CA VAL A 146 7.36 -7.20 -2.89
C VAL A 146 6.70 -7.06 -1.52
N VAL A 147 5.87 -6.04 -1.34
CA VAL A 147 5.22 -5.74 -0.05
C VAL A 147 4.04 -6.66 0.21
N PHE A 148 3.36 -7.10 -0.85
CA PHE A 148 2.19 -7.97 -0.77
C PHE A 148 2.35 -9.17 -1.72
N PRO A 149 3.12 -10.20 -1.33
CA PRO A 149 3.33 -11.39 -2.15
C PRO A 149 2.02 -12.10 -2.52
N SER A 150 2.00 -12.70 -3.70
CA SER A 150 0.81 -13.37 -4.25
C SER A 150 -0.36 -12.42 -4.53
N VAL A 151 -0.07 -11.16 -4.86
CA VAL A 151 -1.07 -10.15 -5.18
C VAL A 151 -2.02 -10.59 -6.30
N GLY A 152 -3.32 -10.28 -6.13
CA GLY A 152 -4.34 -10.48 -7.16
C GLY A 152 -4.58 -9.22 -8.02
N MET A 153 -4.10 -8.06 -7.60
CA MET A 153 -4.18 -6.81 -8.34
C MET A 153 -3.14 -6.79 -9.48
N PRO A 154 -3.53 -6.44 -10.71
CA PRO A 154 -2.57 -6.20 -11.79
C PRO A 154 -1.75 -4.91 -11.54
N ASN A 155 -0.58 -4.77 -12.18
CA ASN A 155 0.20 -3.53 -12.14
C ASN A 155 -0.43 -2.45 -13.04
N VAL A 156 -1.40 -1.73 -12.51
CA VAL A 156 -2.17 -0.71 -13.25
C VAL A 156 -1.35 0.54 -13.59
N LEU A 157 -0.22 0.76 -12.92
CA LEU A 157 0.65 1.92 -13.13
C LEU A 157 1.86 1.61 -14.03
N SER A 158 1.92 0.43 -14.65
CA SER A 158 3.06 0.00 -15.48
C SER A 158 3.36 0.95 -16.65
N GLU A 159 2.35 1.59 -17.23
CA GLU A 159 2.54 2.59 -18.29
C GLU A 159 3.30 3.83 -17.79
N LEU A 160 3.11 4.20 -16.54
CA LEU A 160 3.75 5.36 -15.93
C LEU A 160 5.11 5.03 -15.32
N GLN A 161 5.24 3.85 -14.70
CA GLN A 161 6.41 3.44 -13.93
C GLN A 161 7.40 2.59 -14.72
N GLY A 162 6.93 1.97 -15.79
CA GLY A 162 7.64 0.90 -16.49
C GLY A 162 7.45 -0.46 -15.82
N VAL A 163 7.91 -1.51 -16.50
CA VAL A 163 7.90 -2.88 -16.00
C VAL A 163 9.18 -3.13 -15.21
N GLN A 164 9.04 -3.55 -13.97
CA GLN A 164 10.16 -3.88 -13.10
C GLN A 164 10.43 -5.37 -13.12
N SER A 165 11.69 -5.76 -13.01
CA SER A 165 12.14 -7.13 -12.74
C SER A 165 12.75 -7.21 -11.33
N LYS A 166 12.62 -8.38 -10.70
CA LYS A 166 13.18 -8.67 -9.38
C LYS A 166 14.49 -9.44 -9.53
N THR A 167 15.54 -8.95 -8.90
CA THR A 167 16.88 -9.54 -8.95
C THR A 167 17.48 -9.70 -7.55
N CYS A 168 18.52 -10.52 -7.43
CA CYS A 168 19.29 -10.63 -6.20
C CYS A 168 20.46 -9.65 -6.19
N GLY A 169 20.82 -9.15 -5.02
CA GLY A 169 21.97 -8.29 -4.80
C GLY A 169 22.24 -8.04 -3.33
N GLN A 170 23.28 -7.26 -3.04
CA GLN A 170 23.63 -6.89 -1.67
C GLN A 170 22.85 -5.64 -1.25
N VAL A 171 22.13 -5.74 -0.13
CA VAL A 171 21.40 -4.62 0.48
C VAL A 171 21.89 -4.41 1.91
N THR A 172 21.76 -3.17 2.41
CA THR A 172 22.07 -2.87 3.82
C THR A 172 21.15 -3.67 4.74
N GLU A 173 21.71 -4.30 5.74
CA GLU A 173 20.95 -4.96 6.79
C GLU A 173 20.39 -3.91 7.77
N TYR A 174 19.11 -4.05 8.14
CA TYR A 174 18.44 -3.17 9.10
C TYR A 174 17.95 -3.98 10.29
N ASP A 175 18.01 -3.37 11.48
CA ASP A 175 17.48 -3.95 12.70
C ASP A 175 15.94 -3.83 12.78
N ALA A 176 15.35 -4.38 13.86
CA ALA A 176 13.90 -4.33 14.09
C ALA A 176 13.33 -2.90 14.26
N HIS A 177 14.17 -1.90 14.41
CA HIS A 177 13.81 -0.49 14.55
C HIS A 177 14.07 0.32 13.27
N GLY A 178 14.53 -0.34 12.19
CA GLY A 178 14.83 0.29 10.92
C GLY A 178 16.18 1.03 10.89
N ALA A 179 17.06 0.82 11.88
CA ALA A 179 18.41 1.35 11.86
C ALA A 179 19.36 0.38 11.15
N ALA A 180 20.30 0.92 10.36
CA ALA A 180 21.31 0.10 9.70
C ALA A 180 22.18 -0.62 10.74
N VAL A 181 22.34 -1.94 10.58
CA VAL A 181 23.25 -2.74 11.42
C VAL A 181 24.68 -2.38 11.05
N ILE A 182 25.47 -1.93 12.03
CA ILE A 182 26.86 -1.52 11.82
C ILE A 182 27.79 -2.63 12.26
N ASP A 183 28.71 -3.02 11.39
CA ASP A 183 29.82 -3.92 11.71
C ASP A 183 30.71 -3.23 12.75
N SER A 184 30.83 -3.84 13.93
CA SER A 184 31.59 -3.30 15.06
C SER A 184 33.09 -3.21 14.81
N LEU A 185 33.65 -3.95 13.85
CA LEU A 185 35.07 -3.95 13.52
C LEU A 185 35.43 -2.89 12.49
N THR A 186 34.55 -2.71 11.47
CA THR A 186 34.83 -1.82 10.35
C THR A 186 34.12 -0.48 10.44
N GLY A 187 33.09 -0.35 11.29
CA GLY A 187 32.23 0.82 11.40
C GLY A 187 31.34 1.07 10.16
N LYS A 188 31.23 0.10 9.26
CA LYS A 188 30.43 0.20 8.03
C LYS A 188 29.10 -0.54 8.20
N PRO A 189 28.05 -0.13 7.43
CA PRO A 189 26.81 -0.89 7.37
C PRO A 189 27.07 -2.34 6.92
N MET A 190 26.49 -3.29 7.62
CA MET A 190 26.46 -4.68 7.17
C MET A 190 25.55 -4.83 5.96
N THR A 191 25.88 -5.76 5.07
CA THR A 191 25.06 -6.09 3.90
C THR A 191 24.69 -7.56 3.92
N VAL A 192 23.48 -7.84 3.45
CA VAL A 192 22.97 -9.20 3.24
C VAL A 192 22.53 -9.37 1.80
N GLU A 193 22.60 -10.58 1.29
CA GLU A 193 22.02 -10.86 -0.03
C GLU A 193 20.48 -10.80 0.06
N SER A 194 19.88 -9.98 -0.81
CA SER A 194 18.44 -9.88 -0.98
C SER A 194 18.08 -10.15 -2.44
N CYS A 195 17.09 -10.99 -2.66
CA CYS A 195 16.54 -11.26 -3.99
C CYS A 195 15.28 -10.42 -4.28
N GLU A 196 15.16 -9.27 -3.66
CA GLU A 196 13.99 -8.39 -3.80
C GLU A 196 14.34 -7.01 -4.38
N ILE A 197 15.48 -6.92 -5.04
CA ILE A 197 15.91 -5.69 -5.70
C ILE A 197 15.12 -5.52 -7.00
N LEU A 198 14.42 -4.40 -7.11
CA LEU A 198 13.66 -4.03 -8.30
C LEU A 198 14.49 -3.16 -9.23
N SER A 199 14.39 -3.46 -10.52
CA SER A 199 14.97 -2.63 -11.58
C SER A 199 13.98 -2.46 -12.72
N VAL A 200 13.84 -1.23 -13.22
CA VAL A 200 12.95 -0.92 -14.35
C VAL A 200 13.58 -1.42 -15.64
N ALA A 201 12.81 -2.12 -16.46
CA ALA A 201 13.27 -2.55 -17.78
C ALA A 201 13.50 -1.34 -18.68
N GLN A 202 14.64 -1.31 -19.39
CA GLN A 202 14.99 -0.21 -20.27
C GLN A 202 13.94 -0.06 -21.39
N GLY A 203 13.45 1.16 -21.59
CA GLY A 203 12.44 1.48 -22.60
C GLY A 203 11.00 1.14 -22.19
N SER A 204 10.76 0.72 -20.93
CA SER A 204 9.42 0.58 -20.37
C SER A 204 9.07 1.83 -19.53
N GLY A 205 7.81 2.21 -19.58
CA GLY A 205 7.31 3.42 -18.91
C GLY A 205 7.37 4.68 -19.79
N SER A 206 6.67 5.70 -19.37
CA SER A 206 6.55 7.01 -20.04
C SER A 206 7.26 8.12 -19.27
#